data_aa2fbdc87809c825b1750c29fc72e35a
#
_entry.id   aa2fbdc87809c825b1750c29fc72e35a
#
_cell.length_a   1.000
_cell.length_b   1.000
_cell.length_c   1.000
_cell.angle_alpha   90.00
_cell.angle_beta   90.00
_cell.angle_gamma   90.00
#
_symmetry.space_group_name_H-M   'P 1'
#
loop_
_entity.id
_entity.type
_entity.pdbx_description
1 polymer ?
#
loop_
_entity_poly.entity_id
_entity_poly.type
_entity_poly.pdbx_seq_one_letter_code
_entity_poly.pdbx_strand_id
1 'polypeptide(L)' 'AKDNGLYFYKAIFNRYKKFISDKYFLAFEIGETEGLSLLDYAKTSFPNANIWIEKDLNNKDRYLFITNFE' A
#
# COMPACT_ATOMS: atom_id res chain seq x y z
N ALA A 1 -4.94 -5.58 17.13
CA ALA A 1 -5.82 -4.97 16.15
C ALA A 1 -6.32 -6.02 15.17
N LYS A 2 -7.48 -5.77 14.61
CA LYS A 2 -8.05 -6.67 13.63
C LYS A 2 -7.22 -6.67 12.37
N ASP A 3 -7.08 -7.83 11.75
CA ASP A 3 -6.39 -7.96 10.47
C ASP A 3 -4.93 -7.52 10.54
N ASN A 4 -4.31 -7.59 11.73
CA ASN A 4 -2.92 -7.18 11.91
C ASN A 4 -2.67 -5.77 11.41
N GLY A 5 -3.62 -4.86 11.66
CA GLY A 5 -3.49 -3.50 11.18
C GLY A 5 -4.03 -3.26 9.79
N LEU A 6 -4.46 -4.31 9.11
CA LEU A 6 -4.94 -4.22 7.73
C LEU A 6 -6.17 -3.34 7.61
N TYR A 7 -7.02 -3.38 8.62
CA TYR A 7 -8.23 -2.57 8.63
C TYR A 7 -7.92 -1.09 8.45
N PHE A 8 -6.88 -0.62 9.12
CA PHE A 8 -6.46 0.77 9.03
C PHE A 8 -6.06 1.13 7.59
N TYR A 9 -5.27 0.27 6.97
CA TYR A 9 -4.82 0.51 5.59
C TYR A 9 -5.97 0.42 4.60
N LYS A 10 -6.90 -0.49 4.83
CA LYS A 10 -8.08 -0.59 3.96
C LYS A 10 -8.89 0.70 4.00
N ALA A 11 -9.07 1.26 5.19
CA ALA A 11 -9.80 2.52 5.34
C ALA A 11 -9.09 3.65 4.61
N ILE A 12 -7.75 3.71 4.72
CA ILE A 12 -6.96 4.73 4.05
C ILE A 12 -7.06 4.59 2.53
N PHE A 13 -6.92 3.37 2.02
CA PHE A 13 -6.98 3.12 0.58
C PHE A 13 -8.34 3.54 0.02
N ASN A 14 -9.41 3.16 0.72
CA ASN A 14 -10.76 3.53 0.26
C ASN A 14 -10.95 5.04 0.22
N ARG A 15 -10.37 5.74 1.18
CA ARG A 15 -10.45 7.19 1.21
C ARG A 15 -9.68 7.82 0.06
N TYR A 16 -8.46 7.36 -0.17
CA TYR A 16 -7.62 7.94 -1.21
C TYR A 16 -8.14 7.66 -2.61
N LYS A 17 -8.80 6.55 -2.82
CA LYS A 17 -9.39 6.25 -4.12
C LYS A 17 -10.33 7.35 -4.61
N LYS A 18 -10.94 8.08 -3.69
CA LYS A 18 -11.90 9.13 -4.01
C LYS A 18 -11.25 10.47 -4.31
N PHE A 19 -10.01 10.65 -3.89
CA PHE A 19 -9.35 11.95 -3.98
C PHE A 19 -8.10 11.95 -4.83
N ILE A 20 -7.83 10.85 -5.51
CA ILE A 20 -6.61 10.73 -6.30
C ILE A 20 -6.77 11.51 -7.60
N SER A 21 -5.77 12.33 -7.90
CA SER A 21 -5.74 13.10 -9.14
C SER A 21 -5.16 12.24 -10.27
N ASP A 22 -4.94 12.87 -11.44
CA ASP A 22 -4.46 12.15 -12.62
C ASP A 22 -3.16 11.41 -12.38
N LYS A 23 -2.24 12.03 -11.67
CA LYS A 23 -0.97 11.40 -11.32
C LYS A 23 -0.82 11.41 -9.82
N TYR A 24 -0.39 10.29 -9.27
CA TYR A 24 -0.24 10.21 -7.82
C TYR A 24 0.89 9.26 -7.44
N PHE A 25 1.41 9.46 -6.26
CA PHE A 25 2.40 8.61 -5.65
C PHE A 25 2.04 8.50 -4.16
N LEU A 26 1.77 7.28 -3.71
CA LEU A 26 1.43 7.02 -2.32
C LEU A 26 2.52 6.16 -1.70
N ALA A 27 2.91 6.50 -0.49
CA ALA A 27 3.93 5.75 0.23
C ALA A 27 3.47 5.53 1.66
N PHE A 28 3.59 4.29 2.12
CA PHE A 28 3.18 3.90 3.45
C PHE A 28 4.28 3.11 4.14
N GLU A 29 4.48 3.39 5.41
CA GLU A 29 5.30 2.53 6.24
C GLU A 29 4.43 1.41 6.77
N ILE A 30 4.87 0.15 6.62
CA ILE A 30 4.06 -1.01 6.96
C ILE A 30 4.79 -1.89 7.97
N GLY A 31 4.03 -2.78 8.64
CA GLY A 31 4.61 -3.77 9.50
C GLY A 31 5.23 -4.89 8.69
N GLU A 32 6.28 -5.50 9.21
CA GLU A 32 7.03 -6.51 8.45
C GLU A 32 6.21 -7.76 8.12
N THR A 33 5.12 -8.00 8.84
CA THR A 33 4.28 -9.18 8.60
C THR A 33 3.07 -8.88 7.73
N GLU A 34 2.92 -7.63 7.26
CA GLU A 34 1.72 -7.21 6.53
C GLU A 34 1.90 -7.13 5.02
N GLY A 35 3.14 -7.29 4.56
CA GLY A 35 3.48 -6.96 3.19
C GLY A 35 2.62 -7.62 2.13
N LEU A 36 2.52 -8.95 2.15
CA LEU A 36 1.79 -9.67 1.11
C LEU A 36 0.31 -9.36 1.12
N SER A 37 -0.29 -9.28 2.31
CA SER A 37 -1.72 -8.97 2.43
C SER A 37 -2.02 -7.57 1.94
N LEU A 38 -1.19 -6.61 2.28
CA LEU A 38 -1.36 -5.24 1.83
C LEU A 38 -1.13 -5.10 0.34
N LEU A 39 -0.14 -5.81 -0.19
CA LEU A 39 0.14 -5.78 -1.62
C LEU A 39 -1.08 -6.26 -2.40
N ASP A 40 -1.67 -7.38 -1.98
CA ASP A 40 -2.86 -7.92 -2.65
C ASP A 40 -4.02 -6.94 -2.58
N TYR A 41 -4.24 -6.38 -1.41
CA TYR A 41 -5.35 -5.44 -1.24
C TYR A 41 -5.13 -4.16 -2.05
N ALA A 42 -3.90 -3.68 -2.08
CA ALA A 42 -3.57 -2.49 -2.87
C ALA A 42 -3.80 -2.72 -4.35
N LYS A 43 -3.44 -3.89 -4.86
CA LYS A 43 -3.67 -4.22 -6.26
C LYS A 43 -5.15 -4.25 -6.59
N THR A 44 -5.97 -4.70 -5.66
CA THR A 44 -7.42 -4.68 -5.84
C THR A 44 -7.96 -3.25 -5.82
N SER A 45 -7.43 -2.43 -4.92
CA SER A 45 -7.91 -1.05 -4.75
C SER A 45 -7.45 -0.12 -5.87
N PHE A 46 -6.26 -0.38 -6.41
CA PHE A 46 -5.65 0.46 -7.45
C PHE A 46 -5.19 -0.42 -8.60
N PRO A 47 -6.14 -0.96 -9.38
CA PRO A 47 -5.82 -2.01 -10.36
C PRO A 47 -4.91 -1.56 -11.50
N ASN A 48 -4.86 -0.27 -11.78
CA ASN A 48 -4.04 0.25 -12.87
C ASN A 48 -2.74 0.86 -12.41
N ALA A 49 -2.41 0.69 -11.13
CA ALA A 49 -1.22 1.30 -10.56
C ALA A 49 -0.05 0.33 -10.54
N ASN A 50 1.14 0.90 -10.44
CA ASN A 50 2.35 0.14 -10.15
C ASN A 50 2.46 0.09 -8.63
N ILE A 51 2.59 -1.11 -8.07
CA ILE A 51 2.57 -1.30 -6.63
C ILE A 51 3.71 -2.24 -6.27
N TRP A 52 4.53 -1.85 -5.28
CA TRP A 52 5.62 -2.71 -4.86
C TRP A 52 5.96 -2.44 -3.40
N ILE A 53 6.75 -3.37 -2.83
CA ILE A 53 7.21 -3.28 -1.46
C ILE A 53 8.72 -3.14 -1.45
N GLU A 54 9.21 -2.23 -0.62
CA GLU A 54 10.63 -2.06 -0.40
C GLU A 54 10.99 -2.56 0.98
N LYS A 55 12.17 -3.14 1.08
CA LYS A 55 12.66 -3.65 2.35
C LYS A 55 13.59 -2.66 3.00
N ASP A 56 13.68 -2.73 4.33
CA ASP A 56 14.62 -1.90 5.07
C ASP A 56 16.01 -2.54 5.08
N LEU A 57 16.93 -1.94 5.83
CA LEU A 57 18.30 -2.42 5.88
C LEU A 57 18.42 -3.79 6.52
N ASN A 58 17.40 -4.21 7.26
CA ASN A 58 17.36 -5.53 7.89
C ASN A 58 16.67 -6.57 7.02
N ASN A 59 16.40 -6.21 5.75
CA ASN A 59 15.76 -7.09 4.78
C ASN A 59 14.33 -7.46 5.18
N LYS A 60 13.64 -6.55 5.83
CA LYS A 60 12.25 -6.75 6.23
C LYS A 60 11.35 -5.80 5.47
N ASP A 61 10.16 -6.29 5.10
CA ASP A 61 9.19 -5.46 4.41
C ASP A 61 8.87 -4.24 5.27
N ARG A 62 9.05 -3.05 4.71
CA ARG A 62 8.89 -1.84 5.49
C ARG A 62 8.07 -0.77 4.80
N TYR A 63 8.11 -0.70 3.48
CA TYR A 63 7.44 0.37 2.75
C TYR A 63 6.61 -0.19 1.62
N LEU A 64 5.41 0.37 1.44
CA LEU A 64 4.53 0.05 0.32
C LEU A 64 4.38 1.30 -0.54
N PHE A 65 4.64 1.15 -1.84
CA PHE A 65 4.54 2.25 -2.78
C PHE A 65 3.46 1.97 -3.82
N ILE A 66 2.67 2.97 -4.13
CA ILE A 66 1.61 2.89 -5.14
C ILE A 66 1.69 4.12 -6.01
N THR A 67 1.84 3.93 -7.32
CA THR A 67 1.92 5.05 -8.24
C THR A 67 1.29 4.66 -9.57
N ASN A 68 0.71 5.65 -10.29
CA ASN A 68 0.16 5.39 -11.61
C ASN A 68 1.04 5.96 -12.72
N PHE A 69 2.26 6.33 -12.40
CA PHE A 69 3.22 6.78 -13.40
C PHE A 69 4.59 6.20 -13.07
N GLU A 70 5.50 6.29 -14.01
CA GLU A 70 6.86 5.79 -13.79
C GLU A 70 7.79 6.85 -13.29
#